data_69749e884a56038b44d5988de8987787
#
_entry.id   69749e884a56038b44d5988de8987787
#
_cell.length_a   1.000
_cell.length_b   1.000
_cell.length_c   1.000
_cell.angle_alpha   90.00
_cell.angle_beta   90.00
_cell.angle_gamma   90.00
#
_symmetry.space_group_name_H-M   'P 1'
#
loop_
_entity.id
_entity.type
_entity.pdbx_description
1 polymer ?
#
loop_
_entity_poly.entity_id
_entity_poly.type
_entity_poly.pdbx_seq_one_letter_code
_entity_poly.pdbx_strand_id
1 'polypeptide(L)'
;MFDEYSVKALLEAGADVNLKTTEENTALGEILGYMKDNYFDFNKIPLIEELLKLLLKSGLKINDTIDKKGNTAFIKACESINRNKLSNGKTLAAVVAKFLLKENCDANSTNLDGQTALMFLCASHGGEAQDLQIQVLEAGADIEAMDKNGETPLMYAARNRNLNIGKEMAELLFDFGDPKLEHVNNEGKSALEIATDLNNEEFVKFLLTKM
;
A
#
# COMPACT_ATOMS: atom_id res chain seq x y z
N MET A 1 15.21 -5.07 -19.59
CA MET A 1 16.20 -4.16 -18.96
C MET A 1 15.71 -2.75 -19.19
N PHE A 2 15.40 -2.00 -18.13
CA PHE A 2 15.00 -0.59 -18.26
C PHE A 2 16.23 0.20 -18.71
N ASP A 3 16.15 0.80 -19.90
CA ASP A 3 17.16 1.71 -20.41
C ASP A 3 16.68 3.15 -20.17
N GLU A 4 17.35 3.82 -19.23
CA GLU A 4 17.07 5.21 -18.85
C GLU A 4 17.11 6.16 -20.05
N TYR A 5 18.06 5.95 -20.94
CA TYR A 5 18.22 6.79 -22.14
C TYR A 5 17.01 6.71 -23.06
N SER A 6 16.47 5.49 -23.26
CA SER A 6 15.28 5.29 -24.09
C SER A 6 14.04 5.92 -23.44
N VAL A 7 13.86 5.77 -22.14
CA VAL A 7 12.73 6.40 -21.42
C VAL A 7 12.83 7.92 -21.51
N LYS A 8 14.01 8.49 -21.24
CA LYS A 8 14.23 9.93 -21.31
C LYS A 8 13.99 10.46 -22.73
N ALA A 9 14.51 9.80 -23.75
CA ALA A 9 14.30 10.19 -25.15
C ALA A 9 12.81 10.16 -25.55
N LEU A 10 12.05 9.15 -25.11
CA LEU A 10 10.60 9.07 -25.37
C LEU A 10 9.85 10.23 -24.70
N LEU A 11 10.19 10.55 -23.45
CA LEU A 11 9.56 11.65 -22.73
C LEU A 11 9.91 13.01 -23.32
N GLU A 12 11.18 13.21 -23.75
CA GLU A 12 11.62 14.41 -24.46
C GLU A 12 10.93 14.56 -25.84
N ALA A 13 10.59 13.44 -26.46
CA ALA A 13 9.78 13.40 -27.69
C ALA A 13 8.28 13.63 -27.47
N GLY A 14 7.85 13.85 -26.22
CA GLY A 14 6.47 14.16 -25.88
C GLY A 14 5.57 12.93 -25.69
N ALA A 15 6.13 11.76 -25.34
CA ALA A 15 5.33 10.60 -25.00
C ALA A 15 4.44 10.88 -23.78
N ASP A 16 3.15 10.55 -23.88
CA ASP A 16 2.22 10.69 -22.76
C ASP A 16 2.45 9.57 -21.73
N VAL A 17 2.90 9.97 -20.55
CA VAL A 17 3.21 9.04 -19.42
C VAL A 17 1.98 8.38 -18.81
N ASN A 18 0.78 8.89 -19.10
CA ASN A 18 -0.49 8.42 -18.54
C ASN A 18 -1.25 7.47 -19.51
N LEU A 19 -0.69 7.22 -20.70
CA LEU A 19 -1.31 6.27 -21.64
C LEU A 19 -1.48 4.89 -21.00
N LYS A 20 -2.65 4.32 -21.22
CA LYS A 20 -2.97 2.96 -20.78
C LYS A 20 -2.89 1.98 -21.94
N THR A 21 -2.39 0.78 -21.65
CA THR A 21 -2.45 -0.36 -22.55
C THR A 21 -3.89 -0.87 -22.72
N THR A 22 -4.12 -1.81 -23.63
CA THR A 22 -5.40 -2.53 -23.76
C THR A 22 -5.83 -3.27 -22.50
N GLU A 23 -4.88 -3.56 -21.60
CA GLU A 23 -5.12 -4.17 -20.28
C GLU A 23 -5.28 -3.13 -19.16
N GLU A 24 -5.45 -1.87 -19.52
CA GLU A 24 -5.61 -0.74 -18.60
C GLU A 24 -4.39 -0.43 -17.72
N ASN A 25 -3.20 -0.95 -18.04
CA ASN A 25 -1.97 -0.65 -17.32
C ASN A 25 -1.28 0.59 -17.90
N THR A 26 -0.80 1.47 -17.01
CA THR A 26 0.12 2.55 -17.38
C THR A 26 1.57 2.06 -17.38
N ALA A 27 2.50 2.85 -17.94
CA ALA A 27 3.94 2.57 -17.87
C ALA A 27 4.41 2.39 -16.41
N LEU A 28 3.90 3.22 -15.48
CA LEU A 28 4.21 3.08 -14.04
C LEU A 28 3.59 1.80 -13.46
N GLY A 29 2.39 1.43 -13.87
CA GLY A 29 1.73 0.19 -13.49
C GLY A 29 2.51 -1.05 -13.91
N GLU A 30 3.03 -1.07 -15.15
CA GLU A 30 3.90 -2.14 -15.65
C GLU A 30 5.22 -2.22 -14.87
N ILE A 31 5.83 -1.07 -14.57
CA ILE A 31 7.05 -1.00 -13.74
C ILE A 31 6.79 -1.64 -12.37
N LEU A 32 5.73 -1.22 -11.67
CA LEU A 32 5.38 -1.77 -10.35
C LEU A 32 4.97 -3.25 -10.42
N GLY A 33 4.32 -3.68 -11.51
CA GLY A 33 4.00 -5.08 -11.77
C GLY A 33 5.25 -5.94 -11.97
N TYR A 34 6.19 -5.47 -12.79
CA TYR A 34 7.46 -6.16 -13.05
C TYR A 34 8.34 -6.30 -11.80
N MET A 35 8.32 -5.29 -10.92
CA MET A 35 9.08 -5.29 -9.67
C MET A 35 8.61 -6.36 -8.68
N LYS A 36 7.37 -6.84 -8.81
CA LYS A 36 6.78 -7.88 -7.99
C LYS A 36 7.47 -9.24 -8.16
N ASP A 37 7.94 -9.55 -9.35
CA ASP A 37 8.33 -10.91 -9.74
C ASP A 37 9.86 -11.10 -9.90
N ASN A 38 10.67 -10.04 -9.75
CA ASN A 38 12.10 -10.09 -10.05
C ASN A 38 12.98 -9.64 -8.89
N TYR A 39 14.14 -10.31 -8.75
CA TYR A 39 15.23 -9.87 -7.88
C TYR A 39 15.70 -8.48 -8.30
N PHE A 40 15.52 -7.51 -7.41
CA PHE A 40 15.88 -6.13 -7.65
C PHE A 40 17.28 -5.81 -7.12
N ASP A 41 18.10 -5.18 -7.97
CA ASP A 41 19.42 -4.67 -7.59
C ASP A 41 19.27 -3.32 -6.87
N PHE A 42 19.60 -3.27 -5.58
CA PHE A 42 19.51 -2.05 -4.75
C PHE A 42 20.35 -0.89 -5.25
N ASN A 43 21.39 -1.14 -6.02
CA ASN A 43 22.20 -0.09 -6.64
C ASN A 43 21.34 0.76 -7.63
N LYS A 44 20.16 0.26 -7.99
CA LYS A 44 19.22 0.96 -8.89
C LYS A 44 18.17 1.82 -8.19
N ILE A 45 18.15 1.88 -6.86
CA ILE A 45 17.20 2.74 -6.12
C ILE A 45 17.32 4.21 -6.56
N PRO A 46 18.54 4.83 -6.65
CA PRO A 46 18.66 6.20 -7.10
C PRO A 46 18.11 6.41 -8.52
N LEU A 47 18.34 5.44 -9.41
CA LEU A 47 17.82 5.46 -10.77
C LEU A 47 16.29 5.48 -10.83
N ILE A 48 15.63 4.74 -9.93
CA ILE A 48 14.17 4.71 -9.87
C ILE A 48 13.59 5.99 -9.34
N GLU A 49 14.19 6.56 -8.29
CA GLU A 49 13.77 7.87 -7.80
C GLU A 49 13.92 8.94 -8.88
N GLU A 50 14.98 8.88 -9.65
CA GLU A 50 15.22 9.81 -10.77
C GLU A 50 14.20 9.61 -11.90
N LEU A 51 13.88 8.35 -12.23
CA LEU A 51 12.82 8.00 -13.17
C LEU A 51 11.45 8.52 -12.71
N LEU A 52 11.08 8.31 -11.44
CA LEU A 52 9.83 8.80 -10.89
C LEU A 52 9.73 10.33 -10.95
N LYS A 53 10.81 11.04 -10.62
CA LYS A 53 10.88 12.50 -10.77
C LYS A 53 10.71 12.95 -12.23
N LEU A 54 11.31 12.21 -13.15
CA LEU A 54 11.19 12.49 -14.57
C LEU A 54 9.75 12.29 -15.07
N LEU A 55 9.09 11.18 -14.65
CA LEU A 55 7.70 10.92 -14.97
C LEU A 55 6.76 12.02 -14.42
N LEU A 56 6.99 12.47 -13.18
CA LEU A 56 6.23 13.57 -12.58
C LEU A 56 6.43 14.87 -13.37
N LYS A 57 7.68 15.20 -13.73
CA LYS A 57 8.00 16.38 -14.56
C LYS A 57 7.34 16.31 -15.93
N SER A 58 7.14 15.11 -16.47
CA SER A 58 6.49 14.86 -17.76
C SER A 58 4.97 14.76 -17.65
N GLY A 59 4.37 15.12 -16.51
CA GLY A 59 2.93 15.20 -16.32
C GLY A 59 2.25 13.92 -15.82
N LEU A 60 3.00 13.04 -15.12
CA LEU A 60 2.40 11.89 -14.45
C LEU A 60 1.33 12.37 -13.45
N LYS A 61 0.12 11.85 -13.60
CA LYS A 61 -0.99 12.08 -12.68
C LYS A 61 -0.90 11.10 -11.53
N ILE A 62 -0.33 11.56 -10.42
CA ILE A 62 0.07 10.71 -9.28
C ILE A 62 -1.08 9.91 -8.65
N ASN A 63 -2.30 10.45 -8.72
CA ASN A 63 -3.51 9.85 -8.11
C ASN A 63 -4.40 9.12 -9.13
N ASP A 64 -4.01 9.10 -10.43
CA ASP A 64 -4.77 8.34 -11.42
C ASP A 64 -4.56 6.82 -11.23
N THR A 65 -5.55 6.07 -11.67
CA THR A 65 -5.48 4.59 -11.64
C THR A 65 -4.49 4.07 -12.69
N ILE A 66 -3.68 3.10 -12.27
CA ILE A 66 -2.58 2.55 -13.07
C ILE A 66 -2.79 1.12 -13.54
N ASP A 67 -3.84 0.44 -13.07
CA ASP A 67 -4.17 -0.93 -13.47
C ASP A 67 -5.69 -1.17 -13.50
N LYS A 68 -6.10 -2.33 -14.04
CA LYS A 68 -7.50 -2.76 -14.16
C LYS A 68 -8.23 -2.97 -12.84
N LYS A 69 -7.52 -3.04 -11.72
CA LYS A 69 -8.11 -3.07 -10.38
C LYS A 69 -8.46 -1.68 -9.86
N GLY A 70 -8.15 -0.63 -10.61
CA GLY A 70 -8.31 0.73 -10.18
C GLY A 70 -7.31 1.15 -9.09
N ASN A 71 -6.21 0.43 -8.94
CA ASN A 71 -5.16 0.85 -8.01
C ASN A 71 -4.50 2.13 -8.52
N THR A 72 -4.26 3.08 -7.61
CA THR A 72 -3.27 4.13 -7.83
C THR A 72 -1.86 3.53 -7.67
N ALA A 73 -0.82 4.26 -8.12
CA ALA A 73 0.56 3.83 -7.92
C ALA A 73 0.89 3.59 -6.43
N PHE A 74 0.31 4.41 -5.55
CA PHE A 74 0.50 4.29 -4.11
C PHE A 74 -0.14 3.03 -3.53
N ILE A 75 -1.41 2.75 -3.84
CA ILE A 75 -2.09 1.52 -3.43
C ILE A 75 -1.32 0.29 -3.94
N LYS A 76 -0.89 0.32 -5.21
CA LYS A 76 -0.14 -0.79 -5.82
C LYS A 76 1.19 -1.05 -5.14
N ALA A 77 1.91 0.01 -4.77
CA ALA A 77 3.16 -0.11 -4.03
C ALA A 77 2.90 -0.73 -2.64
N CYS A 78 1.88 -0.27 -1.89
CA CYS A 78 1.54 -0.82 -0.57
C CYS A 78 1.08 -2.29 -0.67
N GLU A 79 0.26 -2.67 -1.66
CA GLU A 79 -0.11 -4.08 -1.95
C GLU A 79 1.12 -4.97 -2.17
N SER A 80 2.19 -4.42 -2.76
CA SER A 80 3.37 -5.18 -3.17
C SER A 80 4.41 -5.37 -2.07
N ILE A 81 4.36 -4.60 -0.98
CA ILE A 81 5.33 -4.69 0.14
C ILE A 81 5.41 -6.09 0.73
N ASN A 82 4.28 -6.82 0.80
CA ASN A 82 4.22 -8.16 1.37
C ASN A 82 4.83 -9.25 0.49
N ARG A 83 5.01 -9.01 -0.78
CA ARG A 83 5.25 -10.08 -1.75
C ARG A 83 6.73 -10.35 -2.02
N ASN A 84 7.63 -9.43 -1.66
CA ASN A 84 9.06 -9.53 -1.95
C ASN A 84 9.92 -9.18 -0.73
N LYS A 85 10.17 -10.17 0.13
CA LYS A 85 11.18 -10.04 1.18
C LYS A 85 12.57 -10.22 0.57
N LEU A 86 13.33 -9.14 0.53
CA LEU A 86 14.76 -9.18 0.23
C LEU A 86 15.56 -9.47 1.51
N SER A 87 16.78 -9.99 1.33
CA SER A 87 17.67 -10.41 2.42
C SER A 87 18.03 -9.30 3.43
N ASN A 88 17.79 -8.04 3.09
CA ASN A 88 18.03 -6.87 3.96
C ASN A 88 16.74 -6.17 4.44
N GLY A 89 15.56 -6.77 4.21
CA GLY A 89 14.27 -6.26 4.67
C GLY A 89 13.71 -5.06 3.89
N LYS A 90 14.43 -4.51 2.89
CA LYS A 90 13.94 -3.39 2.07
C LYS A 90 13.29 -3.89 0.79
N THR A 91 12.17 -3.28 0.42
CA THR A 91 11.47 -3.55 -0.84
C THR A 91 11.46 -2.29 -1.70
N LEU A 92 11.54 -2.48 -3.02
CA LEU A 92 11.41 -1.36 -3.93
C LEU A 92 10.01 -0.72 -3.83
N ALA A 93 9.01 -1.53 -3.56
CA ALA A 93 7.64 -1.07 -3.32
C ALA A 93 7.59 -0.03 -2.19
N ALA A 94 8.29 -0.25 -1.08
CA ALA A 94 8.38 0.71 0.01
C ALA A 94 9.10 2.01 -0.40
N VAL A 95 10.16 1.92 -1.22
CA VAL A 95 10.85 3.12 -1.76
C VAL A 95 9.89 3.94 -2.61
N VAL A 96 9.16 3.30 -3.53
CA VAL A 96 8.18 3.97 -4.39
C VAL A 96 7.06 4.57 -3.54
N ALA A 97 6.51 3.83 -2.58
CA ALA A 97 5.44 4.32 -1.70
C ALA A 97 5.89 5.57 -0.90
N LYS A 98 7.07 5.53 -0.29
CA LYS A 98 7.65 6.68 0.43
C LYS A 98 7.88 7.89 -0.48
N PHE A 99 8.34 7.64 -1.71
CA PHE A 99 8.51 8.70 -2.70
C PHE A 99 7.16 9.36 -3.04
N LEU A 100 6.12 8.56 -3.33
CA LEU A 100 4.79 9.05 -3.68
C LEU A 100 4.15 9.86 -2.54
N LEU A 101 4.30 9.42 -1.27
CA LEU A 101 3.86 10.20 -0.11
C LEU A 101 4.56 11.54 -0.01
N LYS A 102 5.87 11.57 -0.25
CA LYS A 102 6.65 12.82 -0.26
C LYS A 102 6.19 13.80 -1.34
N GLU A 103 5.70 13.29 -2.47
CA GLU A 103 5.12 14.07 -3.56
C GLU A 103 3.60 14.33 -3.36
N ASN A 104 3.10 14.16 -2.13
CA ASN A 104 1.73 14.44 -1.72
C ASN A 104 0.66 13.66 -2.50
N CYS A 105 0.88 12.36 -2.74
CA CYS A 105 -0.20 11.51 -3.25
C CYS A 105 -1.34 11.43 -2.23
N ASP A 106 -2.56 11.18 -2.72
CA ASP A 106 -3.73 11.02 -1.86
C ASP A 106 -3.66 9.67 -1.11
N ALA A 107 -3.45 9.73 0.21
CA ALA A 107 -3.39 8.57 1.09
C ALA A 107 -4.73 7.84 1.24
N ASN A 108 -5.85 8.52 0.91
CA ASN A 108 -7.22 8.03 1.05
C ASN A 108 -7.82 7.54 -0.28
N SER A 109 -7.05 7.54 -1.36
CA SER A 109 -7.48 6.92 -2.62
C SER A 109 -7.89 5.47 -2.40
N THR A 110 -8.94 5.02 -3.11
CA THR A 110 -9.42 3.64 -3.08
C THR A 110 -9.31 2.99 -4.46
N ASN A 111 -9.11 1.67 -4.48
CA ASN A 111 -9.23 0.89 -5.70
C ASN A 111 -10.71 0.51 -5.98
N LEU A 112 -10.95 -0.27 -7.04
CA LEU A 112 -12.31 -0.72 -7.39
C LEU A 112 -12.98 -1.58 -6.31
N ASP A 113 -12.23 -2.17 -5.39
CA ASP A 113 -12.78 -2.92 -4.26
C ASP A 113 -12.97 -2.04 -3.00
N GLY A 114 -12.74 -0.73 -3.09
CA GLY A 114 -12.83 0.20 -1.97
C GLY A 114 -11.62 0.13 -1.01
N GLN A 115 -10.59 -0.62 -1.38
CA GLN A 115 -9.42 -0.82 -0.52
C GLN A 115 -8.48 0.39 -0.59
N THR A 116 -8.01 0.82 0.59
CA THR A 116 -7.00 1.89 0.75
C THR A 116 -5.59 1.30 0.92
N ALA A 117 -4.58 2.16 0.77
CA ALA A 117 -3.20 1.80 1.08
C ALA A 117 -3.03 1.34 2.54
N LEU A 118 -3.70 2.01 3.50
CA LEU A 118 -3.66 1.66 4.92
C LEU A 118 -4.14 0.23 5.19
N MET A 119 -5.20 -0.23 4.53
CA MET A 119 -5.69 -1.62 4.64
C MET A 119 -4.63 -2.64 4.24
N PHE A 120 -3.93 -2.40 3.12
CA PHE A 120 -2.85 -3.28 2.68
C PHE A 120 -1.67 -3.27 3.66
N LEU A 121 -1.33 -2.13 4.24
CA LEU A 121 -0.28 -2.03 5.25
C LEU A 121 -0.67 -2.79 6.52
N CYS A 122 -1.90 -2.66 7.02
CA CYS A 122 -2.39 -3.42 8.18
C CYS A 122 -2.36 -4.94 7.97
N ALA A 123 -2.56 -5.42 6.73
CA ALA A 123 -2.42 -6.84 6.40
C ALA A 123 -0.98 -7.26 6.15
N SER A 124 -0.02 -6.34 6.15
CA SER A 124 1.37 -6.55 5.76
C SER A 124 2.22 -7.16 6.88
N HIS A 125 3.41 -7.68 6.49
CA HIS A 125 4.35 -8.31 7.42
C HIS A 125 5.73 -7.63 7.34
N GLY A 126 6.18 -7.06 8.45
CA GLY A 126 7.56 -6.57 8.62
C GLY A 126 7.68 -5.06 8.85
N GLY A 127 8.87 -4.66 9.32
CA GLY A 127 9.14 -3.30 9.80
C GLY A 127 8.97 -2.19 8.76
N GLU A 128 9.23 -2.47 7.46
CA GLU A 128 9.00 -1.45 6.41
C GLU A 128 7.53 -1.07 6.25
N ALA A 129 6.61 -2.04 6.42
CA ALA A 129 5.18 -1.77 6.39
C ALA A 129 4.76 -0.93 7.60
N GLN A 130 5.34 -1.18 8.76
CA GLN A 130 5.13 -0.42 9.99
C GLN A 130 5.58 1.04 9.84
N ASP A 131 6.83 1.24 9.37
CA ASP A 131 7.37 2.57 9.10
C ASP A 131 6.50 3.36 8.10
N LEU A 132 6.00 2.67 7.08
CA LEU A 132 5.14 3.29 6.07
C LEU A 132 3.74 3.54 6.61
N GLN A 133 3.19 2.64 7.46
CA GLN A 133 1.91 2.85 8.12
C GLN A 133 1.92 4.14 8.96
N ILE A 134 2.99 4.39 9.73
CA ILE A 134 3.14 5.64 10.48
C ILE A 134 3.06 6.84 9.53
N GLN A 135 3.84 6.83 8.44
CA GLN A 135 3.86 7.94 7.48
C GLN A 135 2.49 8.16 6.80
N VAL A 136 1.76 7.08 6.51
CA VAL A 136 0.42 7.13 5.91
C VAL A 136 -0.59 7.71 6.90
N LEU A 137 -0.51 7.32 8.17
CA LEU A 137 -1.34 7.86 9.23
C LEU A 137 -1.02 9.34 9.50
N GLU A 138 0.27 9.73 9.51
CA GLU A 138 0.70 11.14 9.58
C GLU A 138 0.20 11.97 8.39
N ALA A 139 0.06 11.36 7.22
CA ALA A 139 -0.53 11.99 6.02
C ALA A 139 -2.07 12.09 6.07
N GLY A 140 -2.70 11.68 7.16
CA GLY A 140 -4.16 11.78 7.37
C GLY A 140 -4.96 10.65 6.74
N ALA A 141 -4.41 9.44 6.69
CA ALA A 141 -5.18 8.28 6.25
C ALA A 141 -6.37 8.01 7.17
N ASP A 142 -7.52 7.71 6.57
CA ASP A 142 -8.75 7.41 7.29
C ASP A 142 -8.68 5.99 7.89
N ILE A 143 -8.63 5.92 9.22
CA ILE A 143 -8.61 4.67 10.00
C ILE A 143 -9.95 3.95 9.99
N GLU A 144 -11.04 4.64 9.60
CA GLU A 144 -12.40 4.12 9.52
C GLU A 144 -12.85 3.82 8.09
N ALA A 145 -11.97 3.99 7.09
CA ALA A 145 -12.29 3.66 5.71
C ALA A 145 -12.78 2.21 5.59
N MET A 146 -13.78 1.98 4.73
CA MET A 146 -14.37 0.65 4.52
C MET A 146 -14.21 0.22 3.07
N ASP A 147 -13.81 -1.03 2.87
CA ASP A 147 -13.84 -1.65 1.56
C ASP A 147 -15.27 -2.10 1.17
N LYS A 148 -15.44 -2.69 -0.02
CA LYS A 148 -16.74 -3.19 -0.49
C LYS A 148 -17.34 -4.32 0.37
N ASN A 149 -16.52 -4.99 1.18
CA ASN A 149 -16.96 -6.01 2.13
C ASN A 149 -17.32 -5.41 3.49
N GLY A 150 -17.23 -4.08 3.65
CA GLY A 150 -17.40 -3.40 4.93
C GLY A 150 -16.21 -3.62 5.88
N GLU A 151 -15.05 -4.03 5.39
CA GLU A 151 -13.88 -4.27 6.22
C GLU A 151 -13.06 -2.98 6.43
N THR A 152 -12.72 -2.71 7.69
CA THR A 152 -11.89 -1.58 8.11
C THR A 152 -10.41 -1.95 8.19
N PRO A 153 -9.46 -0.98 8.27
CA PRO A 153 -8.05 -1.25 8.53
C PRO A 153 -7.80 -2.13 9.77
N LEU A 154 -8.60 -1.95 10.84
CA LEU A 154 -8.50 -2.78 12.05
C LEU A 154 -8.86 -4.25 11.76
N MET A 155 -9.86 -4.52 10.91
CA MET A 155 -10.21 -5.88 10.50
C MET A 155 -9.13 -6.51 9.62
N TYR A 156 -8.47 -5.73 8.77
CA TYR A 156 -7.30 -6.17 8.01
C TYR A 156 -6.13 -6.56 8.93
N ALA A 157 -5.89 -5.78 10.00
CA ALA A 157 -4.90 -6.13 11.03
C ALA A 157 -5.28 -7.42 11.77
N ALA A 158 -6.57 -7.62 12.11
CA ALA A 158 -7.07 -8.82 12.75
C ALA A 158 -6.88 -10.09 11.89
N ARG A 159 -6.92 -9.97 10.55
CA ARG A 159 -6.68 -11.05 9.59
C ARG A 159 -5.19 -11.34 9.34
N ASN A 160 -4.29 -10.55 9.93
CA ASN A 160 -2.87 -10.73 9.72
C ASN A 160 -2.40 -12.08 10.27
N ARG A 161 -1.82 -12.92 9.39
CA ARG A 161 -1.36 -14.28 9.76
C ARG A 161 -0.17 -14.27 10.72
N ASN A 162 0.57 -13.18 10.80
CA ASN A 162 1.57 -12.99 11.84
C ASN A 162 0.90 -12.26 13.01
N LEU A 163 0.57 -13.03 14.04
CA LEU A 163 -0.25 -12.61 15.18
C LEU A 163 0.34 -11.38 15.91
N ASN A 164 1.66 -11.34 16.06
CA ASN A 164 2.33 -10.21 16.72
C ASN A 164 2.28 -8.94 15.85
N ILE A 165 2.55 -9.08 14.56
CA ILE A 165 2.55 -7.94 13.63
C ILE A 165 1.14 -7.37 13.48
N GLY A 166 0.11 -8.21 13.38
CA GLY A 166 -1.28 -7.74 13.33
C GLY A 166 -1.62 -6.85 14.53
N LYS A 167 -1.21 -7.27 15.72
CA LYS A 167 -1.37 -6.49 16.95
C LYS A 167 -0.60 -5.16 16.89
N GLU A 168 0.68 -5.18 16.50
CA GLU A 168 1.50 -3.98 16.35
C GLU A 168 0.90 -2.97 15.35
N MET A 169 0.36 -3.48 14.22
CA MET A 169 -0.34 -2.64 13.24
C MET A 169 -1.64 -2.04 13.80
N ALA A 170 -2.37 -2.80 14.63
CA ALA A 170 -3.55 -2.27 15.31
C ALA A 170 -3.19 -1.25 16.39
N GLU A 171 -2.13 -1.47 17.16
CA GLU A 171 -1.62 -0.49 18.14
C GLU A 171 -1.38 0.86 17.50
N LEU A 172 -0.76 0.90 16.32
CA LEU A 172 -0.56 2.15 15.57
C LEU A 172 -1.90 2.82 15.18
N LEU A 173 -2.95 2.06 14.83
CA LEU A 173 -4.24 2.66 14.55
C LEU A 173 -4.81 3.37 15.79
N PHE A 174 -4.67 2.77 16.99
CA PHE A 174 -5.10 3.38 18.25
C PHE A 174 -4.23 4.56 18.69
N ASP A 175 -2.96 4.59 18.29
CA ASP A 175 -2.07 5.75 18.57
C ASP A 175 -2.47 6.98 17.75
N PHE A 176 -3.07 6.81 16.59
CA PHE A 176 -3.50 7.88 15.69
C PHE A 176 -4.99 8.22 15.75
N GLY A 177 -5.79 7.40 16.43
CA GLY A 177 -7.23 7.63 16.56
C GLY A 177 -7.90 6.63 17.47
N ASP A 178 -9.23 6.53 17.37
CA ASP A 178 -10.06 5.61 18.15
C ASP A 178 -10.89 4.72 17.20
N PRO A 179 -10.31 3.61 16.70
CA PRO A 179 -11.01 2.72 15.78
C PRO A 179 -12.26 2.09 16.43
N LYS A 180 -13.39 2.10 15.72
CA LYS A 180 -14.66 1.57 16.19
C LYS A 180 -14.62 0.05 16.32
N LEU A 181 -14.61 -0.45 17.55
CA LEU A 181 -14.52 -1.87 17.86
C LEU A 181 -15.81 -2.63 17.52
N GLU A 182 -16.97 -1.97 17.65
CA GLU A 182 -18.29 -2.53 17.39
C GLU A 182 -18.67 -2.59 15.91
N HIS A 183 -17.86 -1.97 15.01
CA HIS A 183 -18.13 -2.04 13.58
C HIS A 183 -18.12 -3.49 13.10
N VAL A 184 -19.07 -3.87 12.25
CA VAL A 184 -19.18 -5.21 11.65
C VAL A 184 -19.11 -5.10 10.12
N ASN A 185 -18.42 -6.04 9.49
CA ASN A 185 -18.37 -6.16 8.05
C ASN A 185 -19.70 -6.73 7.47
N ASN A 186 -19.78 -6.93 6.16
CA ASN A 186 -20.98 -7.45 5.49
C ASN A 186 -21.33 -8.91 5.88
N GLU A 187 -20.42 -9.63 6.55
CA GLU A 187 -20.66 -10.95 7.14
C GLU A 187 -21.19 -10.86 8.59
N GLY A 188 -21.34 -9.65 9.13
CA GLY A 188 -21.75 -9.39 10.50
C GLY A 188 -20.63 -9.64 11.52
N LYS A 189 -19.36 -9.61 11.11
CA LYS A 189 -18.19 -9.87 11.97
C LYS A 189 -17.45 -8.60 12.30
N SER A 190 -17.23 -8.37 13.60
CA SER A 190 -16.30 -7.34 14.11
C SER A 190 -14.83 -7.79 14.00
N ALA A 191 -13.89 -6.87 14.23
CA ALA A 191 -12.46 -7.19 14.30
C ALA A 191 -12.15 -8.23 15.40
N LEU A 192 -12.88 -8.18 16.52
CA LEU A 192 -12.76 -9.14 17.61
C LEU A 192 -13.22 -10.55 17.19
N GLU A 193 -14.35 -10.66 16.50
CA GLU A 193 -14.87 -11.95 16.02
C GLU A 193 -13.95 -12.54 14.93
N ILE A 194 -13.42 -11.70 14.02
CA ILE A 194 -12.42 -12.13 13.03
C ILE A 194 -11.18 -12.70 13.74
N ALA A 195 -10.64 -12.00 14.73
CA ALA A 195 -9.47 -12.46 15.49
C ALA A 195 -9.77 -13.76 16.24
N THR A 196 -10.98 -13.91 16.79
CA THR A 196 -11.42 -15.11 17.50
C THR A 196 -11.53 -16.30 16.56
N ASP A 197 -12.13 -16.14 15.39
CA ASP A 197 -12.28 -17.18 14.36
C ASP A 197 -10.91 -17.68 13.85
N LEU A 198 -9.92 -16.81 13.86
CA LEU A 198 -8.54 -17.12 13.45
C LEU A 198 -7.68 -17.65 14.62
N ASN A 199 -8.25 -17.80 15.82
CA ASN A 199 -7.55 -18.20 17.03
C ASN A 199 -6.36 -17.27 17.38
N ASN A 200 -6.48 -15.97 17.09
CA ASN A 200 -5.47 -14.96 17.41
C ASN A 200 -5.68 -14.43 18.84
N GLU A 201 -5.31 -15.26 19.84
CA GLU A 201 -5.54 -14.95 21.25
C GLU A 201 -4.87 -13.62 21.68
N GLU A 202 -3.68 -13.30 21.16
CA GLU A 202 -2.98 -12.07 21.53
C GLU A 202 -3.68 -10.83 20.99
N PHE A 203 -4.22 -10.90 19.78
CA PHE A 203 -5.02 -9.81 19.21
C PHE A 203 -6.35 -9.66 19.95
N VAL A 204 -7.01 -10.78 20.29
CA VAL A 204 -8.24 -10.80 21.10
C VAL A 204 -8.00 -10.14 22.46
N LYS A 205 -6.96 -10.56 23.20
CA LYS A 205 -6.59 -9.94 24.49
C LYS A 205 -6.34 -8.44 24.33
N PHE A 206 -5.62 -8.04 23.29
CA PHE A 206 -5.36 -6.64 23.01
C PHE A 206 -6.65 -5.84 22.78
N LEU A 207 -7.58 -6.31 21.93
CA LEU A 207 -8.85 -5.60 21.68
C LEU A 207 -9.70 -5.50 22.94
N LEU A 208 -9.73 -6.55 23.78
CA LEU A 208 -10.45 -6.53 25.07
C LEU A 208 -9.90 -5.48 26.05
N THR A 209 -8.65 -5.07 25.93
CA THR A 209 -8.10 -3.94 26.73
C THR A 209 -8.53 -2.57 26.23
N LYS A 210 -9.11 -2.50 25.03
CA LYS A 210 -9.56 -1.25 24.39
C LYS A 210 -11.08 -1.03 24.49
N MET A 211 -11.81 -2.08 24.95
CA MET A 211 -13.25 -2.03 25.24
C MET A 211 -13.52 -1.45 26.62
#